data_d20fb0f8f7c1c886028daa2811b8f949
#
_entry.id   d20fb0f8f7c1c886028daa2811b8f949
#
_cell.length_a   1.000
_cell.length_b   1.000
_cell.length_c   1.000
_cell.angle_alpha   90.00
_cell.angle_beta   90.00
_cell.angle_gamma   90.00
#
_symmetry.space_group_name_H-M   'P 1'
#
loop_
_entity.id
_entity.type
_entity.pdbx_description
1 polymer ?
#
loop_
_entity_poly.entity_id
_entity_poly.type
_entity_poly.pdbx_seq_one_letter_code
_entity_poly.pdbx_strand_id
1 'polypeptide(L)'
;GGGIAESDYFFQLCDELGLLVWQEFWMTGDTRHPHDKALYMSNVESTVKRIRNHPSLAYYVASNESTEVTGTPELLNKLDGTRGFQMQSECEGVHDGSPYKQVNPMQHYENTASPRGSRVDGFNPEYGAPTLPTVEILREMMDEKDLWPINKEVWDYLDGNGFHLMSTMYTDLVNNYGKSSSIDEFAQKGQLLGAINSKSIWEVWNYNKLDYGDRCLLYTSPSPRD
;
A
#
# COMPACT_ATOMS: atom_id res chain seq x y z
N GLY A 1 -2.73 5.41 -0.40
CA GLY A 1 -4.10 5.68 -0.67
C GLY A 1 -4.80 6.70 0.20
N GLY A 2 -5.45 7.72 -0.39
CA GLY A 2 -6.48 8.55 0.22
C GLY A 2 -6.19 9.22 1.59
N GLY A 3 -4.95 9.24 2.01
CA GLY A 3 -4.56 9.73 3.33
C GLY A 3 -4.49 11.25 3.45
N ILE A 4 -3.96 11.72 4.55
CA ILE A 4 -3.73 13.14 4.78
C ILE A 4 -2.41 13.60 4.14
N ALA A 5 -2.30 14.89 3.85
CA ALA A 5 -1.01 15.47 3.51
C ALA A 5 -0.14 15.54 4.77
N GLU A 6 1.06 15.00 4.69
CA GLU A 6 2.01 14.93 5.77
C GLU A 6 2.45 16.32 6.29
N SER A 7 3.10 16.35 7.44
CA SER A 7 3.60 17.58 8.05
C SER A 7 4.75 18.20 7.25
N ASP A 8 5.04 19.47 7.51
CA ASP A 8 6.19 20.15 6.90
C ASP A 8 7.51 19.46 7.24
N TYR A 9 7.61 18.89 8.45
CA TYR A 9 8.79 18.14 8.86
C TYR A 9 9.04 16.87 8.01
N PHE A 10 7.97 16.18 7.61
CA PHE A 10 8.09 15.05 6.67
C PHE A 10 8.71 15.48 5.35
N PHE A 11 8.22 16.57 4.75
CA PHE A 11 8.75 17.08 3.48
C PHE A 11 10.19 17.58 3.64
N GLN A 12 10.52 18.23 4.75
CA GLN A 12 11.91 18.64 5.04
C GLN A 12 12.86 17.45 5.12
N LEU A 13 12.45 16.37 5.81
CA LEU A 13 13.27 15.15 5.84
C LEU A 13 13.41 14.50 4.47
N CYS A 14 12.35 14.46 3.67
CA CYS A 14 12.42 13.96 2.31
C CYS A 14 13.37 14.79 1.43
N ASP A 15 13.35 16.12 1.60
CA ASP A 15 14.28 17.02 0.92
C ASP A 15 15.74 16.73 1.31
N GLU A 16 16.02 16.58 2.60
CA GLU A 16 17.36 16.30 3.14
C GLU A 16 17.88 14.92 2.72
N LEU A 17 17.01 13.91 2.70
CA LEU A 17 17.36 12.53 2.39
C LEU A 17 17.32 12.21 0.90
N GLY A 18 16.86 13.13 0.05
CA GLY A 18 16.72 12.91 -1.38
C GLY A 18 15.60 11.93 -1.74
N LEU A 19 14.55 11.86 -0.94
CA LEU A 19 13.39 11.00 -1.19
C LEU A 19 12.36 11.74 -2.03
N LEU A 20 11.84 11.10 -3.07
CA LEU A 20 10.76 11.66 -3.88
C LEU A 20 9.41 11.37 -3.23
N VAL A 21 8.53 12.36 -3.26
CA VAL A 21 7.20 12.29 -2.67
C VAL A 21 6.14 12.30 -3.77
N TRP A 22 5.28 11.31 -3.72
CA TRP A 22 4.03 11.21 -4.45
C TRP A 22 2.91 11.68 -3.51
N GLN A 23 2.26 12.80 -3.83
CA GLN A 23 1.19 13.36 -3.01
C GLN A 23 -0.17 13.03 -3.61
N GLU A 24 -0.95 12.23 -2.89
CA GLU A 24 -2.35 12.00 -3.21
C GLU A 24 -3.27 12.99 -2.50
N PHE A 25 -4.42 13.27 -3.13
CA PHE A 25 -5.52 13.97 -2.51
C PHE A 25 -6.59 13.00 -2.01
N TRP A 26 -7.51 13.46 -1.15
CA TRP A 26 -8.29 12.67 -0.19
C TRP A 26 -9.52 11.93 -0.77
N MET A 27 -9.52 11.59 -2.04
CA MET A 27 -10.57 10.76 -2.63
C MET A 27 -10.11 9.32 -2.74
N THR A 28 -11.02 8.38 -2.45
CA THR A 28 -10.75 6.94 -2.51
C THR A 28 -11.83 6.22 -3.33
N GLY A 29 -11.61 4.95 -3.70
CA GLY A 29 -12.54 4.17 -4.53
C GLY A 29 -13.98 4.11 -4.02
N ASP A 30 -14.18 4.21 -2.73
CA ASP A 30 -15.48 4.21 -2.05
C ASP A 30 -16.09 5.62 -1.92
N THR A 31 -15.31 6.67 -2.15
CA THR A 31 -15.74 8.08 -2.02
C THR A 31 -15.43 8.84 -3.31
N ARG A 32 -16.40 8.90 -4.20
CA ARG A 32 -16.21 9.48 -5.55
C ARG A 32 -16.40 11.00 -5.62
N HIS A 33 -17.10 11.57 -4.65
CA HIS A 33 -17.38 13.00 -4.63
C HIS A 33 -17.33 13.53 -3.20
N PRO A 34 -16.64 14.67 -2.97
CA PRO A 34 -16.66 15.31 -1.67
C PRO A 34 -18.08 15.86 -1.38
N HIS A 35 -18.51 15.80 -0.13
CA HIS A 35 -19.78 16.40 0.31
C HIS A 35 -19.80 17.91 0.07
N ASP A 36 -18.67 18.58 0.29
CA ASP A 36 -18.47 20.00 0.02
C ASP A 36 -17.26 20.17 -0.93
N LYS A 37 -17.58 20.37 -2.21
CA LYS A 37 -16.58 20.58 -3.25
C LYS A 37 -15.75 21.86 -3.01
N ALA A 38 -16.37 22.94 -2.53
CA ALA A 38 -15.68 24.19 -2.32
C ALA A 38 -14.64 24.06 -1.20
N LEU A 39 -15.01 23.40 -0.09
CA LEU A 39 -14.10 23.09 1.00
C LEU A 39 -12.97 22.16 0.53
N TYR A 40 -13.29 21.11 -0.23
CA TYR A 40 -12.29 20.21 -0.80
C TYR A 40 -11.26 20.98 -1.63
N MET A 41 -11.70 21.79 -2.58
CA MET A 41 -10.83 22.58 -3.44
C MET A 41 -9.98 23.58 -2.65
N SER A 42 -10.55 24.20 -1.61
CA SER A 42 -9.83 25.08 -0.68
C SER A 42 -8.72 24.34 0.07
N ASN A 43 -8.99 23.11 0.51
CA ASN A 43 -7.98 22.27 1.14
C ASN A 43 -6.87 21.86 0.17
N VAL A 44 -7.22 21.50 -1.06
CA VAL A 44 -6.23 21.21 -2.11
C VAL A 44 -5.33 22.45 -2.34
N GLU A 45 -5.95 23.62 -2.49
CA GLU A 45 -5.21 24.89 -2.69
C GLU A 45 -4.26 25.18 -1.52
N SER A 46 -4.73 25.05 -0.28
CA SER A 46 -3.94 25.27 0.91
C SER A 46 -2.76 24.28 0.99
N THR A 47 -3.01 23.00 0.73
CA THR A 47 -1.99 21.97 0.74
C THR A 47 -0.93 22.22 -0.31
N VAL A 48 -1.33 22.47 -1.55
CA VAL A 48 -0.37 22.74 -2.65
C VAL A 48 0.48 23.97 -2.35
N LYS A 49 -0.11 25.06 -1.87
CA LYS A 49 0.65 26.26 -1.47
C LYS A 49 1.70 25.97 -0.40
N ARG A 50 1.40 25.07 0.51
CA ARG A 50 2.30 24.66 1.59
C ARG A 50 3.47 23.82 1.08
N ILE A 51 3.20 22.82 0.21
CA ILE A 51 4.20 21.81 -0.15
C ILE A 51 4.92 22.04 -1.47
N ARG A 52 4.41 22.87 -2.38
CA ARG A 52 4.91 23.02 -3.75
C ARG A 52 6.38 23.46 -3.87
N ASN A 53 6.96 24.05 -2.82
CA ASN A 53 8.35 24.50 -2.85
C ASN A 53 9.33 23.44 -2.39
N HIS A 54 8.87 22.27 -1.97
CA HIS A 54 9.74 21.16 -1.57
C HIS A 54 10.31 20.45 -2.81
N PRO A 55 11.63 20.33 -2.95
CA PRO A 55 12.25 19.64 -4.07
C PRO A 55 11.95 18.12 -4.06
N SER A 56 11.65 17.55 -2.89
CA SER A 56 11.21 16.16 -2.75
C SER A 56 9.87 15.89 -3.42
N LEU A 57 8.97 16.86 -3.50
CA LEU A 57 7.67 16.67 -4.11
C LEU A 57 7.80 16.48 -5.63
N ALA A 58 7.55 15.25 -6.09
CA ALA A 58 7.74 14.88 -7.49
C ALA A 58 6.46 14.91 -8.31
N TYR A 59 5.33 14.51 -7.70
CA TYR A 59 4.11 14.22 -8.45
C TYR A 59 2.85 14.43 -7.63
N TYR A 60 1.76 14.84 -8.30
CA TYR A 60 0.44 14.94 -7.72
C TYR A 60 -0.49 13.86 -8.27
N VAL A 61 -1.30 13.28 -7.41
CA VAL A 61 -2.33 12.29 -7.76
C VAL A 61 -3.66 12.72 -7.18
N ALA A 62 -4.69 12.75 -8.00
CA ALA A 62 -5.96 13.31 -7.56
C ALA A 62 -6.74 12.40 -6.62
N SER A 63 -6.55 11.08 -6.72
CA SER A 63 -7.34 10.12 -5.95
C SER A 63 -6.67 8.77 -5.86
N ASN A 64 -7.08 7.99 -4.87
CA ASN A 64 -6.77 6.57 -4.78
C ASN A 64 -7.89 5.76 -5.45
N GLU A 65 -7.58 5.01 -6.50
CA GLU A 65 -8.53 4.12 -7.20
C GLU A 65 -9.90 4.75 -7.55
N SER A 66 -9.93 6.06 -7.77
CA SER A 66 -11.16 6.80 -8.01
C SER A 66 -10.97 7.85 -9.10
N THR A 67 -11.97 8.69 -9.29
CA THR A 67 -11.90 9.80 -10.23
C THR A 67 -11.45 11.08 -9.53
N GLU A 68 -10.83 11.96 -10.29
CA GLU A 68 -10.51 13.30 -9.82
C GLU A 68 -11.78 14.12 -9.50
N VAL A 69 -11.68 15.02 -8.55
CA VAL A 69 -12.69 16.05 -8.38
C VAL A 69 -12.51 17.11 -9.47
N THR A 70 -13.57 17.32 -10.28
CA THR A 70 -13.55 18.27 -11.40
C THR A 70 -13.00 19.64 -11.00
N GLY A 71 -11.99 20.11 -11.71
CA GLY A 71 -11.29 21.37 -11.45
C GLY A 71 -9.96 21.21 -10.71
N THR A 72 -9.65 19.99 -10.24
CA THR A 72 -8.36 19.71 -9.56
C THR A 72 -7.17 19.92 -10.51
N PRO A 73 -7.14 19.38 -11.74
CA PRO A 73 -6.03 19.58 -12.66
C PRO A 73 -5.75 21.06 -12.96
N GLU A 74 -6.80 21.82 -13.21
CA GLU A 74 -6.70 23.26 -13.51
C GLU A 74 -6.16 24.03 -12.30
N LEU A 75 -6.61 23.68 -11.09
CA LEU A 75 -6.11 24.31 -9.87
C LEU A 75 -4.63 23.98 -9.64
N LEU A 76 -4.23 22.72 -9.82
CA LEU A 76 -2.83 22.31 -9.69
C LEU A 76 -1.94 23.01 -10.70
N ASN A 77 -2.36 23.06 -11.96
CA ASN A 77 -1.61 23.76 -13.00
C ASN A 77 -1.46 25.26 -12.71
N LYS A 78 -2.49 25.88 -12.15
CA LYS A 78 -2.44 27.29 -11.73
C LYS A 78 -1.49 27.56 -10.57
N LEU A 79 -1.44 26.64 -9.60
CA LEU A 79 -0.67 26.81 -8.36
C LEU A 79 0.76 26.31 -8.48
N ASP A 80 0.97 25.26 -9.26
CA ASP A 80 2.25 24.61 -9.50
C ASP A 80 2.22 23.87 -10.84
N GLY A 81 2.51 24.56 -11.92
CA GLY A 81 2.53 24.00 -13.28
C GLY A 81 3.84 23.27 -13.64
N THR A 82 4.67 22.92 -12.65
CA THR A 82 6.01 22.33 -12.90
C THR A 82 6.05 20.82 -12.68
N ARG A 83 5.07 20.25 -11.99
CA ARG A 83 5.03 18.83 -11.65
C ARG A 83 3.99 18.06 -12.45
N GLY A 84 4.27 16.78 -12.64
CA GLY A 84 3.32 15.86 -13.24
C GLY A 84 2.06 15.68 -12.39
N PHE A 85 0.97 15.32 -13.05
CA PHE A 85 -0.32 15.06 -12.44
C PHE A 85 -0.91 13.79 -13.04
N GLN A 86 -1.54 12.99 -12.18
CA GLN A 86 -2.25 11.78 -12.56
C GLN A 86 -3.65 11.78 -11.94
N MET A 87 -4.64 11.31 -12.69
CA MET A 87 -6.03 11.31 -12.28
C MET A 87 -6.30 10.41 -11.07
N GLN A 88 -5.65 9.26 -11.03
CA GLN A 88 -5.78 8.29 -9.95
C GLN A 88 -4.52 7.44 -9.80
N SER A 89 -4.43 6.72 -8.69
CA SER A 89 -3.28 5.86 -8.38
C SER A 89 -3.07 4.70 -9.36
N GLU A 90 -4.13 4.19 -9.97
CA GLU A 90 -4.10 3.03 -10.87
C GLU A 90 -4.39 3.41 -12.33
N CYS A 91 -3.56 4.24 -12.94
CA CYS A 91 -3.67 4.58 -14.36
C CYS A 91 -2.30 4.88 -15.00
N GLU A 92 -2.25 5.03 -16.31
CA GLU A 92 -1.06 5.42 -17.08
C GLU A 92 0.18 4.54 -16.86
N GLY A 93 -0.03 3.21 -16.67
CA GLY A 93 1.05 2.26 -16.44
C GLY A 93 1.46 2.11 -14.98
N VAL A 94 0.80 2.81 -14.09
CA VAL A 94 0.87 2.58 -12.64
C VAL A 94 -0.12 1.49 -12.27
N HIS A 95 0.30 0.59 -11.39
CA HIS A 95 -0.55 -0.47 -10.88
C HIS A 95 -0.40 -0.53 -9.36
N ASP A 96 -1.46 -0.25 -8.65
CA ASP A 96 -1.51 -0.35 -7.19
C ASP A 96 -2.22 -1.62 -6.71
N GLY A 97 -2.08 -1.88 -5.43
CA GLY A 97 -2.86 -2.89 -4.74
C GLY A 97 -2.57 -4.34 -5.07
N SER A 98 -1.36 -4.71 -5.44
CA SER A 98 -1.07 -6.11 -5.73
C SER A 98 0.03 -6.67 -4.84
N PRO A 99 -0.16 -7.85 -4.32
CA PRO A 99 -1.30 -8.77 -4.49
C PRO A 99 -2.41 -8.69 -3.44
N TYR A 100 -2.31 -7.91 -2.37
CA TYR A 100 -3.21 -7.82 -1.19
C TYR A 100 -3.74 -9.17 -0.66
N LYS A 101 -3.05 -10.23 -0.95
CA LYS A 101 -3.38 -11.60 -0.53
C LYS A 101 -2.17 -12.26 0.08
N GLN A 102 -2.39 -13.02 1.13
CA GLN A 102 -1.41 -14.02 1.50
C GLN A 102 -1.49 -15.19 0.52
N VAL A 103 -0.37 -15.52 -0.05
CA VAL A 103 -0.22 -16.64 -0.97
C VAL A 103 1.01 -17.47 -0.58
N ASN A 104 1.15 -18.65 -1.14
CA ASN A 104 2.43 -19.34 -1.06
C ASN A 104 3.50 -18.47 -1.74
N PRO A 105 4.61 -18.14 -1.06
CA PRO A 105 5.64 -17.24 -1.60
C PRO A 105 6.17 -17.63 -2.99
N MET A 106 6.19 -18.92 -3.31
CA MET A 106 6.60 -19.40 -4.62
C MET A 106 5.72 -18.87 -5.77
N GLN A 107 4.44 -18.59 -5.48
CA GLN A 107 3.51 -18.06 -6.49
C GLN A 107 3.91 -16.68 -7.01
N HIS A 108 4.66 -15.90 -6.24
CA HIS A 108 5.22 -14.63 -6.72
C HIS A 108 6.25 -14.86 -7.82
N TYR A 109 7.16 -15.82 -7.63
CA TYR A 109 8.18 -16.17 -8.63
C TYR A 109 7.60 -16.83 -9.88
N GLU A 110 6.53 -17.59 -9.71
CA GLU A 110 5.83 -18.26 -10.80
C GLU A 110 4.83 -17.35 -11.54
N ASN A 111 4.71 -16.11 -11.12
CA ASN A 111 3.78 -15.14 -11.69
C ASN A 111 2.30 -15.52 -11.54
N THR A 112 1.95 -16.25 -10.49
CA THR A 112 0.60 -16.79 -10.24
C THR A 112 -0.09 -16.20 -9.01
N ALA A 113 0.56 -15.24 -8.32
CA ALA A 113 0.10 -14.70 -7.06
C ALA A 113 -1.19 -13.89 -7.15
N SER A 114 -1.48 -13.30 -8.30
CA SER A 114 -2.72 -12.55 -8.52
C SER A 114 -3.31 -12.87 -9.91
N PRO A 115 -4.56 -12.51 -10.17
CA PRO A 115 -5.15 -12.61 -11.52
C PRO A 115 -4.36 -11.82 -12.57
N ARG A 116 -3.62 -10.81 -12.14
CA ARG A 116 -2.74 -10.00 -13.00
C ARG A 116 -1.29 -10.52 -12.98
N GLY A 117 -1.01 -11.56 -12.18
CA GLY A 117 0.32 -12.11 -11.96
C GLY A 117 1.17 -11.24 -11.03
N SER A 118 2.42 -11.64 -10.80
CA SER A 118 3.46 -10.75 -10.22
C SER A 118 3.98 -9.81 -11.31
N ARG A 119 3.06 -9.20 -12.03
CA ARG A 119 3.39 -8.39 -13.17
C ARG A 119 4.10 -7.15 -12.72
N VAL A 120 5.26 -6.92 -13.25
CA VAL A 120 5.99 -5.68 -13.06
C VAL A 120 5.40 -4.68 -14.05
N ASP A 121 4.41 -3.94 -13.62
CA ASP A 121 3.88 -2.80 -14.37
C ASP A 121 4.62 -1.54 -13.93
N GLY A 122 5.03 -0.66 -14.79
CA GLY A 122 5.74 0.61 -14.57
C GLY A 122 6.13 0.97 -13.11
N PHE A 123 5.18 1.49 -12.36
CA PHE A 123 5.35 1.88 -10.96
C PHE A 123 4.23 1.26 -10.12
N ASN A 124 4.54 0.77 -8.91
CA ASN A 124 3.55 0.30 -7.96
C ASN A 124 3.63 1.16 -6.68
N PRO A 125 2.67 2.08 -6.45
CA PRO A 125 2.68 2.96 -5.29
C PRO A 125 2.28 2.26 -3.98
N GLU A 126 1.58 1.14 -4.07
CA GLU A 126 1.17 0.40 -2.89
C GLU A 126 1.21 -1.11 -3.14
N TYR A 127 1.86 -1.81 -2.24
CA TYR A 127 1.85 -3.26 -2.22
C TYR A 127 1.70 -3.76 -0.79
N GLY A 128 1.21 -4.97 -0.63
CA GLY A 128 1.14 -5.60 0.66
C GLY A 128 0.39 -6.92 0.63
N ALA A 129 0.42 -7.58 1.77
CA ALA A 129 -0.38 -8.76 2.02
C ALA A 129 -0.87 -8.71 3.47
N PRO A 130 -2.09 -9.15 3.77
CA PRO A 130 -2.56 -9.28 5.13
C PRO A 130 -1.56 -10.12 5.94
N THR A 131 -1.18 -9.65 7.11
CA THR A 131 -0.24 -10.37 7.97
C THR A 131 -0.70 -10.31 9.42
N LEU A 132 -0.34 -11.33 10.20
CA LEU A 132 -0.67 -11.34 11.62
C LEU A 132 0.15 -10.29 12.39
N PRO A 133 -0.47 -9.57 13.32
CA PRO A 133 0.27 -8.82 14.33
C PRO A 133 1.07 -9.75 15.24
N THR A 134 1.90 -9.17 16.10
CA THR A 134 2.58 -9.94 17.14
C THR A 134 1.56 -10.52 18.12
N VAL A 135 1.96 -11.56 18.84
CA VAL A 135 1.07 -12.21 19.82
C VAL A 135 0.66 -11.25 20.96
N GLU A 136 1.53 -10.31 21.32
CA GLU A 136 1.25 -9.28 22.31
C GLU A 136 0.08 -8.41 21.86
N ILE A 137 0.10 -7.96 20.60
CA ILE A 137 -0.99 -7.15 20.02
C ILE A 137 -2.27 -7.99 19.91
N LEU A 138 -2.18 -9.26 19.51
CA LEU A 138 -3.35 -10.13 19.47
C LEU A 138 -4.00 -10.28 20.85
N ARG A 139 -3.20 -10.35 21.93
CA ARG A 139 -3.70 -10.40 23.31
C ARG A 139 -4.30 -9.07 23.78
N GLU A 140 -3.93 -7.97 23.19
CA GLU A 140 -4.60 -6.68 23.44
C GLU A 140 -5.92 -6.52 22.68
N MET A 141 -6.08 -7.24 21.57
CA MET A 141 -7.27 -7.15 20.71
C MET A 141 -8.38 -8.14 21.10
N MET A 142 -8.04 -9.27 21.70
CA MET A 142 -8.96 -10.39 21.93
C MET A 142 -8.75 -11.02 23.31
N ASP A 143 -9.82 -11.58 23.86
CA ASP A 143 -9.73 -12.42 25.06
C ASP A 143 -8.94 -13.70 24.78
N GLU A 144 -8.20 -14.21 25.75
CA GLU A 144 -7.39 -15.46 25.65
C GLU A 144 -8.22 -16.66 25.17
N LYS A 145 -9.49 -16.77 25.56
CA LYS A 145 -10.40 -17.84 25.14
C LYS A 145 -10.71 -17.83 23.64
N ASP A 146 -10.57 -16.67 22.99
CA ASP A 146 -10.88 -16.44 21.57
C ASP A 146 -9.64 -16.48 20.68
N LEU A 147 -8.45 -16.41 21.31
CA LEU A 147 -7.18 -16.49 20.62
C LEU A 147 -6.84 -17.90 20.14
N TRP A 148 -6.99 -18.88 21.04
CA TRP A 148 -6.58 -20.25 20.74
C TRP A 148 -7.36 -21.31 21.53
N PRO A 149 -7.95 -22.37 20.87
CA PRO A 149 -8.04 -22.48 19.39
C PRO A 149 -8.76 -21.30 18.76
N ILE A 150 -8.45 -21.00 17.51
CA ILE A 150 -9.02 -19.84 16.80
C ILE A 150 -10.54 -19.85 16.90
N ASN A 151 -11.11 -18.82 17.55
CA ASN A 151 -12.54 -18.57 17.52
C ASN A 151 -12.88 -17.84 16.22
N LYS A 152 -13.37 -18.61 15.25
CA LYS A 152 -13.63 -18.11 13.90
C LYS A 152 -14.54 -16.85 13.87
N GLU A 153 -15.56 -16.79 14.72
CA GLU A 153 -16.50 -15.66 14.74
C GLU A 153 -15.80 -14.36 15.14
N VAL A 154 -14.98 -14.41 16.19
CA VAL A 154 -14.23 -13.24 16.68
C VAL A 154 -13.16 -12.83 15.69
N TRP A 155 -12.43 -13.78 15.15
CA TRP A 155 -11.36 -13.51 14.19
C TRP A 155 -11.90 -12.94 12.87
N ASP A 156 -13.00 -13.48 12.34
CA ASP A 156 -13.65 -12.94 11.13
C ASP A 156 -14.19 -11.52 11.36
N TYR A 157 -14.69 -11.23 12.57
CA TYR A 157 -15.13 -9.88 12.92
C TYR A 157 -13.96 -8.88 12.92
N LEU A 158 -12.83 -9.25 13.51
CA LEU A 158 -11.65 -8.39 13.61
C LEU A 158 -10.88 -8.26 12.30
N ASP A 159 -10.96 -9.26 11.43
CA ASP A 159 -10.36 -9.25 10.10
C ASP A 159 -11.07 -8.27 9.13
N GLY A 160 -12.19 -7.72 9.54
CA GLY A 160 -12.97 -6.76 8.75
C GLY A 160 -13.63 -7.36 7.50
N ASN A 161 -14.46 -6.55 6.86
CA ASN A 161 -15.36 -7.04 5.81
C ASN A 161 -14.71 -7.25 4.42
N GLY A 162 -13.47 -6.88 4.22
CA GLY A 162 -12.88 -6.86 2.88
C GLY A 162 -12.05 -8.08 2.54
N PHE A 163 -11.34 -8.62 3.49
CA PHE A 163 -10.30 -9.60 3.22
C PHE A 163 -10.56 -10.97 3.81
N HIS A 164 -11.35 -11.12 4.85
CA HIS A 164 -11.87 -12.37 5.49
C HIS A 164 -10.99 -13.64 5.35
N LEU A 165 -9.68 -13.47 5.36
CA LEU A 165 -8.77 -14.54 5.00
C LEU A 165 -8.08 -15.17 6.18
N MET A 166 -8.14 -14.51 7.36
CA MET A 166 -7.30 -14.87 8.50
C MET A 166 -7.73 -16.18 9.14
N SER A 167 -9.04 -16.45 9.23
CA SER A 167 -9.58 -17.65 9.87
C SER A 167 -9.59 -18.89 8.98
N THR A 168 -9.36 -18.73 7.68
CA THR A 168 -9.41 -19.83 6.70
C THR A 168 -8.13 -19.93 5.89
N MET A 169 -8.03 -19.17 4.80
CA MET A 169 -6.91 -19.29 3.87
C MET A 169 -5.56 -18.97 4.53
N TYR A 170 -5.52 -17.98 5.42
CA TYR A 170 -4.29 -17.65 6.13
C TYR A 170 -3.84 -18.77 7.06
N THR A 171 -4.80 -19.38 7.76
CA THR A 171 -4.53 -20.54 8.63
C THR A 171 -3.95 -21.70 7.83
N ASP A 172 -4.47 -21.98 6.65
CA ASP A 172 -3.95 -23.04 5.78
C ASP A 172 -2.52 -22.73 5.31
N LEU A 173 -2.23 -21.48 4.94
CA LEU A 173 -0.88 -21.08 4.55
C LEU A 173 0.11 -21.19 5.71
N VAL A 174 -0.29 -20.77 6.91
CA VAL A 174 0.54 -20.92 8.12
C VAL A 174 0.80 -22.38 8.43
N ASN A 175 -0.20 -23.24 8.27
CA ASN A 175 -0.08 -24.68 8.49
C ASN A 175 0.87 -25.39 7.53
N ASN A 176 1.22 -24.80 6.39
CA ASN A 176 2.30 -25.29 5.51
C ASN A 176 3.67 -25.31 6.23
N TYR A 177 3.83 -24.48 7.27
CA TYR A 177 5.02 -24.48 8.16
C TYR A 177 4.86 -25.43 9.37
N GLY A 178 3.91 -26.37 9.29
CA GLY A 178 3.52 -27.29 10.34
C GLY A 178 2.39 -26.74 11.20
N LYS A 179 1.57 -27.67 11.75
CA LYS A 179 0.48 -27.32 12.66
C LYS A 179 1.02 -26.61 13.90
N SER A 180 0.33 -25.60 14.32
CA SER A 180 0.65 -24.85 15.55
C SER A 180 -0.09 -25.45 16.74
N SER A 181 0.55 -25.43 17.89
CA SER A 181 0.00 -25.92 19.16
C SER A 181 -0.46 -24.79 20.09
N SER A 182 -0.11 -23.55 19.78
CA SER A 182 -0.43 -22.35 20.54
C SER A 182 -0.56 -21.13 19.66
N ILE A 183 -1.16 -20.07 20.20
CA ILE A 183 -1.23 -18.77 19.53
C ILE A 183 0.16 -18.17 19.27
N ASP A 184 1.11 -18.36 20.21
CA ASP A 184 2.48 -17.87 20.06
C ASP A 184 3.16 -18.49 18.85
N GLU A 185 3.06 -19.80 18.70
CA GLU A 185 3.61 -20.51 17.56
C GLU A 185 2.91 -20.12 16.25
N PHE A 186 1.58 -19.99 16.28
CA PHE A 186 0.80 -19.55 15.11
C PHE A 186 1.17 -18.14 14.66
N ALA A 187 1.26 -17.20 15.60
CA ALA A 187 1.64 -15.82 15.30
C ALA A 187 3.06 -15.73 14.73
N GLN A 188 4.04 -16.44 15.29
CA GLN A 188 5.40 -16.46 14.76
C GLN A 188 5.46 -16.98 13.33
N LYS A 189 4.76 -18.07 13.03
CA LYS A 189 4.67 -18.60 11.66
C LYS A 189 3.96 -17.65 10.73
N GLY A 190 2.91 -16.98 11.20
CA GLY A 190 2.20 -15.96 10.43
C GLY A 190 3.07 -14.76 10.08
N GLN A 191 3.88 -14.28 11.02
CA GLN A 191 4.84 -13.22 10.76
C GLN A 191 5.96 -13.64 9.79
N LEU A 192 6.45 -14.87 9.94
CA LEU A 192 7.41 -15.43 8.98
C LEU A 192 6.83 -15.50 7.58
N LEU A 193 5.58 -15.95 7.43
CA LEU A 193 4.88 -15.97 6.15
C LEU A 193 4.78 -14.57 5.55
N GLY A 194 4.40 -13.56 6.34
CA GLY A 194 4.34 -12.16 5.91
C GLY A 194 5.70 -11.64 5.44
N ALA A 195 6.74 -11.89 6.22
CA ALA A 195 8.11 -11.49 5.86
C ALA A 195 8.61 -12.15 4.56
N ILE A 196 8.34 -13.45 4.38
CA ILE A 196 8.74 -14.17 3.17
C ILE A 196 7.94 -13.69 1.96
N ASN A 197 6.63 -13.42 2.10
CA ASN A 197 5.83 -12.83 1.01
C ASN A 197 6.38 -11.47 0.59
N SER A 198 6.61 -10.58 1.53
CA SER A 198 7.18 -9.25 1.25
C SER A 198 8.53 -9.36 0.55
N LYS A 199 9.41 -10.22 1.05
CA LYS A 199 10.72 -10.49 0.42
C LYS A 199 10.56 -11.00 -1.01
N SER A 200 9.67 -11.95 -1.25
CA SER A 200 9.44 -12.53 -2.57
C SER A 200 8.96 -11.48 -3.57
N ILE A 201 8.05 -10.59 -3.17
CA ILE A 201 7.59 -9.49 -4.01
C ILE A 201 8.77 -8.58 -4.38
N TRP A 202 9.58 -8.15 -3.41
CA TRP A 202 10.74 -7.31 -3.66
C TRP A 202 11.77 -7.98 -4.59
N GLU A 203 12.03 -9.26 -4.40
CA GLU A 203 12.98 -10.01 -5.24
C GLU A 203 12.48 -10.11 -6.68
N VAL A 204 11.20 -10.42 -6.89
CA VAL A 204 10.61 -10.51 -8.24
C VAL A 204 10.65 -9.17 -8.95
N TRP A 205 10.32 -8.07 -8.27
CA TRP A 205 10.38 -6.75 -8.86
C TRP A 205 11.81 -6.33 -9.20
N ASN A 206 12.75 -6.60 -8.31
CA ASN A 206 14.16 -6.34 -8.61
C ASN A 206 14.69 -7.19 -9.77
N TYR A 207 14.32 -8.46 -9.82
CA TYR A 207 14.72 -9.35 -10.91
C TYR A 207 14.17 -8.88 -12.26
N ASN A 208 12.91 -8.50 -12.31
CA ASN A 208 12.25 -8.10 -13.55
C ASN A 208 12.53 -6.64 -13.95
N LYS A 209 13.16 -5.85 -13.11
CA LYS A 209 13.39 -4.42 -13.32
C LYS A 209 14.08 -4.10 -14.65
N LEU A 210 15.06 -4.89 -15.03
CA LEU A 210 15.83 -4.69 -16.26
C LEU A 210 15.15 -5.28 -17.50
N ASP A 211 14.43 -6.38 -17.33
CA ASP A 211 13.82 -7.10 -18.45
C ASP A 211 12.55 -6.41 -19.00
N TYR A 212 11.89 -5.62 -18.16
CA TYR A 212 10.62 -4.95 -18.50
C TYR A 212 10.74 -3.43 -18.56
N GLY A 213 11.94 -2.89 -18.61
CA GLY A 213 12.24 -1.48 -18.79
C GLY A 213 11.95 -0.61 -17.57
N ASP A 214 12.98 -0.25 -16.84
CA ASP A 214 13.02 0.74 -15.73
C ASP A 214 11.78 0.80 -14.81
N ARG A 215 11.29 -0.36 -14.40
CA ARG A 215 10.10 -0.49 -13.58
C ARG A 215 10.43 -0.44 -12.09
N CYS A 216 9.62 0.23 -11.32
CA CYS A 216 9.89 0.52 -9.93
C CYS A 216 8.78 0.06 -8.99
N LEU A 217 9.15 -0.70 -7.97
CA LEU A 217 8.32 -0.95 -6.80
C LEU A 217 8.69 0.09 -5.75
N LEU A 218 7.82 1.03 -5.44
CA LEU A 218 8.10 2.10 -4.50
C LEU A 218 9.43 2.82 -4.73
N TYR A 219 9.39 4.07 -5.06
CA TYR A 219 10.56 4.89 -5.36
C TYR A 219 11.36 5.24 -4.09
N THR A 220 11.75 4.25 -3.30
CA THR A 220 12.43 4.48 -2.02
C THR A 220 13.81 3.86 -1.92
N SER A 221 14.32 3.27 -2.99
CA SER A 221 15.70 2.81 -2.97
C SER A 221 16.53 3.61 -3.96
N PRO A 222 17.40 4.51 -3.50
CA PRO A 222 18.55 4.85 -4.31
C PRO A 222 19.31 3.54 -4.50
N SER A 223 19.21 2.93 -5.68
CA SER A 223 20.20 1.97 -6.08
C SER A 223 21.52 2.72 -6.05
N PRO A 224 22.50 2.32 -5.26
CA PRO A 224 23.85 2.80 -5.48
C PRO A 224 24.21 2.32 -6.88
N ARG A 225 24.16 3.22 -7.82
CA ARG A 225 24.86 3.01 -9.08
C ARG A 225 26.32 3.30 -8.77
N ASP A 226 27.12 2.28 -8.91
CA ASP A 226 28.56 2.39 -9.01
C ASP A 226 28.96 3.40 -10.09
#